data_7f3c368f02b80649979629603d5dafeb
#
_entry.id   7f3c368f02b80649979629603d5dafeb
#
_cell.length_a   1.000
_cell.length_b   1.000
_cell.length_c   1.000
_cell.angle_alpha   90.00
_cell.angle_beta   90.00
_cell.angle_gamma   90.00
#
_symmetry.space_group_name_H-M   'P 1'
#
loop_
_entity.id
_entity.type
_entity.pdbx_description
1 polymer ?
#
loop_
_entity_poly.entity_id
_entity_poly.type
_entity_poly.pdbx_seq_one_letter_code
_entity_poly.pdbx_strand_id
1 'polypeptide(L)'
;MLSVPVRTLRRLLAATATLTLAVGLVGAAPAGATGRDPRGGQPLPGYTIENPPLAPLVVGGKPTTVRQGVHRHAGYIIEVPARWNGDLVLWAHGYRGQGTVLSPEAPGFGLRQRLLEQGYAWASSSYDRNGFDIRSGVLGTKDLADHFGRTVRRPHHTYLAGVSMGGYVIGRSLEQYPGYYDGALPMCGVLGDQTLLDFYLDYNLVAQALGGVPAYPTPDDYLTNAVPRIQVALGLAGLTPTGPDTTTDRGKQLRAITVNRSGGPRPGADAAFAVWKDFLFSISVTSGGVTPGQRPGQLSTNLFTRYTPNSPVNVNATVQRVAPENVVQRLLPTLTEVPQIAGRPTAPVLSLHGLGDLFVPFSMEQAYATDVARHGRSKLVVQRAIRATQHCEFTPAEAGAAWDDLVSWVRTGKRPAGDTVTDPAVVARPDYGCRFSDRAAYAAGVGTRRLYAAC
;
A
#
# COMPACT_ATOMS: atom_id res chain seq x y z
N MET A 1 54.38 34.46 -8.82
CA MET A 1 54.71 34.39 -10.24
C MET A 1 55.31 33.02 -10.52
N LEU A 2 54.52 32.17 -11.17
CA LEU A 2 54.86 31.23 -12.21
C LEU A 2 53.68 30.30 -12.40
N SER A 3 52.94 30.58 -13.44
CA SER A 3 51.84 29.79 -13.99
C SER A 3 52.39 28.50 -14.60
N VAL A 4 51.80 27.35 -14.28
CA VAL A 4 52.00 26.10 -15.02
C VAL A 4 50.66 25.71 -15.69
N PRO A 5 50.66 25.44 -17.01
CA PRO A 5 49.44 25.29 -17.77
C PRO A 5 48.85 23.89 -17.61
N VAL A 6 47.51 23.88 -17.49
CA VAL A 6 46.62 22.70 -17.56
C VAL A 6 46.59 22.15 -18.98
N ARG A 7 47.56 21.33 -19.36
CA ARG A 7 47.53 20.55 -20.62
C ARG A 7 48.53 19.39 -20.59
N THR A 8 48.28 18.37 -19.73
CA THR A 8 48.93 17.06 -19.91
C THR A 8 48.31 16.02 -18.94
N LEU A 9 47.01 15.74 -19.07
CA LEU A 9 46.41 14.56 -18.43
C LEU A 9 45.28 13.98 -19.28
N ARG A 10 45.55 13.81 -20.56
CA ARG A 10 44.67 13.07 -21.48
C ARG A 10 45.52 12.25 -22.46
N ARG A 11 46.25 11.29 -21.96
CA ARG A 11 46.84 10.18 -22.75
C ARG A 11 47.54 9.23 -21.80
N LEU A 12 46.79 8.33 -21.15
CA LEU A 12 47.28 7.10 -20.56
C LEU A 12 46.09 6.41 -19.91
N LEU A 13 45.36 5.63 -20.71
CA LEU A 13 44.47 4.54 -20.31
C LEU A 13 43.80 3.99 -21.57
N ALA A 14 44.59 3.42 -22.45
CA ALA A 14 44.16 2.51 -23.48
C ALA A 14 45.05 1.28 -23.36
N ALA A 15 44.80 0.45 -22.36
CA ALA A 15 45.25 -0.93 -22.32
C ALA A 15 43.98 -1.78 -22.45
N THR A 16 43.70 -2.16 -23.67
CA THR A 16 42.71 -3.13 -24.07
C THR A 16 43.06 -4.51 -23.49
N ALA A 17 42.45 -4.88 -22.37
CA ALA A 17 42.37 -6.26 -21.97
C ALA A 17 41.13 -6.87 -22.65
N THR A 18 41.34 -7.51 -23.78
CA THR A 18 40.36 -8.40 -24.42
C THR A 18 40.20 -9.63 -23.54
N LEU A 19 39.20 -9.57 -22.60
CA LEU A 19 38.72 -10.74 -21.90
C LEU A 19 37.65 -11.35 -22.80
N THR A 20 37.98 -12.37 -23.55
CA THR A 20 37.05 -13.22 -24.26
C THR A 20 36.22 -14.00 -23.22
N LEU A 21 35.08 -13.41 -22.81
CA LEU A 21 34.07 -14.14 -22.09
C LEU A 21 33.36 -15.05 -23.11
N ALA A 22 33.67 -16.34 -23.06
CA ALA A 22 32.85 -17.35 -23.69
C ALA A 22 31.48 -17.35 -22.98
N VAL A 23 30.56 -16.55 -23.46
CA VAL A 23 29.15 -16.64 -23.10
C VAL A 23 28.62 -17.90 -23.72
N GLY A 24 28.58 -18.97 -22.93
CA GLY A 24 27.76 -20.11 -23.26
C GLY A 24 26.33 -19.62 -23.45
N LEU A 25 25.86 -19.62 -24.67
CA LEU A 25 24.46 -19.52 -25.02
C LEU A 25 23.71 -20.69 -24.37
N VAL A 26 23.40 -20.54 -23.07
CA VAL A 26 22.24 -21.22 -22.53
C VAL A 26 21.05 -20.57 -23.21
N GLY A 27 20.48 -21.24 -24.19
CA GLY A 27 19.32 -20.80 -24.91
C GLY A 27 18.26 -20.40 -23.92
N ALA A 28 18.04 -19.07 -23.78
CA ALA A 28 16.81 -18.57 -23.22
C ALA A 28 15.71 -19.15 -24.12
N ALA A 29 14.97 -20.11 -23.61
CA ALA A 29 13.74 -20.53 -24.23
C ALA A 29 12.95 -19.25 -24.52
N PRO A 30 12.43 -19.04 -25.73
CA PRO A 30 11.60 -17.89 -26.02
C PRO A 30 10.50 -17.89 -24.97
N ALA A 31 10.23 -16.73 -24.36
CA ALA A 31 9.06 -16.53 -23.53
C ALA A 31 7.86 -16.99 -24.37
N GLY A 32 7.46 -18.22 -24.13
CA GLY A 32 6.51 -18.95 -24.95
C GLY A 32 5.24 -18.15 -25.02
N ALA A 33 4.78 -17.97 -26.24
CA ALA A 33 3.44 -17.58 -26.58
C ALA A 33 2.48 -18.15 -25.53
N THR A 34 1.59 -17.31 -25.01
CA THR A 34 0.53 -17.64 -24.06
C THR A 34 -0.37 -18.76 -24.60
N GLY A 35 0.12 -19.99 -24.54
CA GLY A 35 -0.71 -21.15 -24.67
C GLY A 35 -1.77 -21.03 -23.58
N ARG A 36 -3.05 -21.02 -23.96
CA ARG A 36 -4.18 -21.09 -23.02
C ARG A 36 -3.89 -22.27 -22.10
N ASP A 37 -3.58 -22.01 -20.81
CA ASP A 37 -3.52 -23.08 -19.84
C ASP A 37 -4.90 -23.74 -19.81
N PRO A 38 -5.05 -25.00 -20.24
CA PRO A 38 -6.34 -25.70 -20.23
C PRO A 38 -6.91 -25.84 -18.82
N ARG A 39 -6.09 -25.60 -17.77
CA ARG A 39 -6.46 -25.63 -16.36
C ARG A 39 -6.78 -24.27 -15.76
N GLY A 40 -6.81 -23.19 -16.52
CA GLY A 40 -7.12 -21.84 -16.04
C GLY A 40 -8.49 -21.67 -15.37
N GLY A 41 -9.37 -22.67 -15.44
CA GLY A 41 -10.63 -22.76 -14.71
C GLY A 41 -10.53 -23.41 -13.31
N GLN A 42 -9.33 -23.71 -12.82
CA GLN A 42 -9.08 -24.30 -11.50
C GLN A 42 -8.02 -23.48 -10.77
N PRO A 43 -8.03 -23.43 -9.41
CA PRO A 43 -6.97 -22.78 -8.65
C PRO A 43 -5.60 -23.43 -8.91
N LEU A 44 -4.53 -22.71 -8.58
CA LEU A 44 -3.18 -23.29 -8.59
C LEU A 44 -3.08 -24.48 -7.62
N PRO A 45 -2.17 -25.45 -7.85
CA PRO A 45 -1.96 -26.55 -6.92
C PRO A 45 -1.71 -26.07 -5.49
N GLY A 46 -2.39 -26.67 -4.52
CA GLY A 46 -2.31 -26.29 -3.11
C GLY A 46 -3.26 -25.19 -2.69
N TYR A 47 -3.91 -24.49 -3.63
CA TYR A 47 -4.94 -23.47 -3.32
C TYR A 47 -6.35 -24.01 -3.52
N THR A 48 -7.29 -23.46 -2.77
CA THR A 48 -8.74 -23.64 -2.93
C THR A 48 -9.41 -22.30 -3.13
N ILE A 49 -10.60 -22.27 -3.74
CA ILE A 49 -11.38 -21.04 -3.93
C ILE A 49 -12.66 -21.15 -3.13
N GLU A 50 -12.85 -20.20 -2.21
CA GLU A 50 -14.11 -19.98 -1.51
C GLU A 50 -14.81 -18.77 -2.14
N ASN A 51 -15.88 -19.03 -2.87
CA ASN A 51 -16.63 -18.00 -3.59
C ASN A 51 -18.13 -18.31 -3.47
N PRO A 52 -18.71 -18.13 -2.26
CA PRO A 52 -20.13 -18.42 -2.02
C PRO A 52 -21.01 -17.52 -2.89
N PRO A 53 -22.23 -17.96 -3.25
CA PRO A 53 -23.15 -17.18 -4.07
C PRO A 53 -23.41 -15.81 -3.48
N LEU A 54 -23.10 -14.74 -4.22
CA LEU A 54 -23.40 -13.37 -3.85
C LEU A 54 -24.86 -13.05 -4.22
N ALA A 55 -25.66 -12.62 -3.25
CA ALA A 55 -27.02 -12.19 -3.53
C ALA A 55 -27.04 -10.92 -4.39
N PRO A 56 -27.78 -10.89 -5.50
CA PRO A 56 -27.98 -9.69 -6.32
C PRO A 56 -28.61 -8.56 -5.50
N LEU A 57 -28.18 -7.32 -5.73
CA LEU A 57 -28.87 -6.15 -5.19
C LEU A 57 -30.06 -5.77 -6.10
N VAL A 58 -31.08 -5.15 -5.49
CA VAL A 58 -32.18 -4.57 -6.25
C VAL A 58 -31.93 -3.07 -6.43
N VAL A 59 -31.74 -2.66 -7.66
CA VAL A 59 -31.45 -1.26 -8.02
C VAL A 59 -32.51 -0.75 -8.99
N GLY A 60 -33.19 0.33 -8.62
CA GLY A 60 -34.27 0.89 -9.43
C GLY A 60 -35.41 -0.13 -9.70
N GLY A 61 -35.72 -0.97 -8.71
CA GLY A 61 -36.77 -2.01 -8.77
C GLY A 61 -36.39 -3.25 -9.60
N LYS A 62 -35.14 -3.39 -10.05
CA LYS A 62 -34.67 -4.54 -10.82
C LYS A 62 -33.42 -5.18 -10.15
N PRO A 63 -33.37 -6.53 -10.11
CA PRO A 63 -32.20 -7.22 -9.60
C PRO A 63 -30.98 -6.99 -10.54
N THR A 64 -29.79 -6.93 -9.95
CA THR A 64 -28.53 -6.96 -10.68
C THR A 64 -28.26 -8.38 -11.20
N THR A 65 -27.35 -8.50 -12.17
CA THR A 65 -26.85 -9.80 -12.65
C THR A 65 -25.49 -10.07 -12.02
N VAL A 66 -25.41 -11.11 -11.20
CA VAL A 66 -24.15 -11.59 -10.60
C VAL A 66 -23.62 -12.78 -11.40
N ARG A 67 -22.34 -12.75 -11.70
CA ARG A 67 -21.58 -13.85 -12.32
C ARG A 67 -20.39 -14.16 -11.45
N GLN A 68 -20.19 -15.42 -11.11
CA GLN A 68 -19.09 -15.90 -10.30
C GLN A 68 -18.45 -17.12 -10.96
N GLY A 69 -17.18 -17.37 -10.72
CA GLY A 69 -16.47 -18.50 -11.27
C GLY A 69 -14.98 -18.42 -11.01
N VAL A 70 -14.24 -19.20 -11.78
CA VAL A 70 -12.77 -19.23 -11.76
C VAL A 70 -12.25 -18.83 -13.13
N HIS A 71 -11.28 -17.91 -13.15
CA HIS A 71 -10.61 -17.46 -14.36
C HIS A 71 -9.13 -17.24 -14.08
N ARG A 72 -8.27 -17.89 -14.86
CA ARG A 72 -6.79 -17.86 -14.69
C ARG A 72 -6.36 -18.11 -13.26
N HIS A 73 -6.85 -19.21 -12.69
CA HIS A 73 -6.54 -19.69 -11.34
C HIS A 73 -7.12 -18.85 -10.20
N ALA A 74 -7.81 -17.76 -10.47
CA ALA A 74 -8.42 -16.87 -9.48
C ALA A 74 -9.94 -17.00 -9.47
N GLY A 75 -10.55 -16.98 -8.29
CA GLY A 75 -11.98 -16.77 -8.13
C GLY A 75 -12.36 -15.36 -8.54
N TYR A 76 -13.54 -15.18 -9.14
CA TYR A 76 -14.01 -13.85 -9.51
C TYR A 76 -15.49 -13.65 -9.18
N ILE A 77 -15.84 -12.38 -8.98
CA ILE A 77 -17.22 -11.88 -8.94
C ILE A 77 -17.32 -10.76 -9.96
N ILE A 78 -18.42 -10.76 -10.74
CA ILE A 78 -18.83 -9.65 -11.61
C ILE A 78 -20.27 -9.36 -11.26
N GLU A 79 -20.64 -8.09 -11.03
CA GLU A 79 -22.03 -7.67 -10.83
C GLU A 79 -22.36 -6.50 -11.75
N VAL A 80 -23.46 -6.66 -12.50
CA VAL A 80 -23.88 -5.72 -13.54
C VAL A 80 -25.31 -5.25 -13.24
N PRO A 81 -25.58 -3.94 -13.11
CA PRO A 81 -26.92 -3.44 -12.90
C PRO A 81 -27.77 -3.54 -14.19
N ALA A 82 -29.08 -3.65 -14.04
CA ALA A 82 -30.00 -3.76 -15.19
C ALA A 82 -29.90 -2.53 -16.14
N ARG A 83 -29.56 -1.36 -15.59
CA ARG A 83 -29.28 -0.12 -16.36
C ARG A 83 -27.80 0.18 -16.32
N TRP A 84 -27.00 -0.70 -16.94
CA TRP A 84 -25.55 -0.50 -17.00
C TRP A 84 -25.20 0.71 -17.87
N ASN A 85 -24.41 1.65 -17.33
CA ASN A 85 -23.96 2.87 -18.01
C ASN A 85 -22.81 2.65 -19.03
N GLY A 86 -22.27 1.43 -19.09
CA GLY A 86 -21.17 1.08 -19.99
C GLY A 86 -19.79 1.10 -19.32
N ASP A 87 -19.65 1.52 -18.06
CA ASP A 87 -18.38 1.65 -17.36
C ASP A 87 -18.19 0.49 -16.35
N LEU A 88 -16.92 0.16 -16.10
CA LEU A 88 -16.50 -0.92 -15.19
C LEU A 88 -15.62 -0.38 -14.06
N VAL A 89 -15.84 -0.85 -12.84
CA VAL A 89 -14.96 -0.64 -11.70
C VAL A 89 -14.35 -1.98 -11.28
N LEU A 90 -13.04 -2.07 -11.27
CA LEU A 90 -12.31 -3.22 -10.75
C LEU A 90 -11.94 -2.96 -9.29
N TRP A 91 -12.36 -3.87 -8.41
CA TRP A 91 -12.06 -3.80 -6.99
C TRP A 91 -10.80 -4.62 -6.66
N ALA A 92 -9.75 -3.94 -6.23
CA ALA A 92 -8.51 -4.52 -5.77
C ALA A 92 -8.53 -4.68 -4.24
N HIS A 93 -8.63 -5.93 -3.76
CA HIS A 93 -8.68 -6.21 -2.33
C HIS A 93 -7.32 -6.08 -1.63
N GLY A 94 -7.35 -5.95 -0.30
CA GLY A 94 -6.18 -5.88 0.55
C GLY A 94 -5.50 -7.24 0.81
N TYR A 95 -4.48 -7.23 1.68
CA TYR A 95 -3.77 -8.42 2.14
C TYR A 95 -4.71 -9.37 2.92
N ARG A 96 -4.65 -10.66 2.64
CA ARG A 96 -5.51 -11.69 3.23
C ARG A 96 -4.73 -12.81 3.94
N GLY A 97 -3.54 -12.49 4.42
CA GLY A 97 -2.68 -13.51 5.05
C GLY A 97 -1.98 -14.39 4.01
N GLN A 98 -1.41 -15.49 4.49
CA GLN A 98 -0.65 -16.45 3.69
C GLN A 98 -1.38 -17.79 3.50
N GLY A 99 -2.65 -17.84 3.88
CA GLY A 99 -3.47 -19.05 3.71
C GLY A 99 -3.68 -19.42 2.24
N THR A 100 -4.10 -20.66 2.03
CA THR A 100 -4.31 -21.22 0.69
C THR A 100 -5.75 -21.15 0.19
N VAL A 101 -6.64 -20.52 0.95
CA VAL A 101 -8.03 -20.27 0.55
C VAL A 101 -8.13 -18.90 -0.12
N LEU A 102 -8.47 -18.89 -1.39
CA LEU A 102 -8.64 -17.67 -2.19
C LEU A 102 -10.12 -17.27 -2.20
N SER A 103 -10.41 -15.99 -1.97
CA SER A 103 -11.79 -15.49 -1.92
C SER A 103 -11.88 -14.10 -2.53
N PRO A 104 -12.68 -13.88 -3.59
CA PRO A 104 -12.99 -12.54 -4.08
C PRO A 104 -13.95 -11.83 -3.10
N GLU A 105 -13.95 -10.50 -3.12
CA GLU A 105 -14.86 -9.70 -2.28
C GLU A 105 -15.57 -8.61 -3.06
N ALA A 106 -16.73 -8.19 -2.58
CA ALA A 106 -17.44 -7.03 -3.10
C ALA A 106 -16.81 -5.72 -2.60
N PRO A 107 -16.96 -4.60 -3.35
CA PRO A 107 -16.51 -3.28 -2.90
C PRO A 107 -17.08 -2.90 -1.54
N GLY A 108 -16.19 -2.50 -0.62
CA GLY A 108 -16.54 -2.08 0.74
C GLY A 108 -17.04 -0.64 0.85
N PHE A 109 -17.24 -0.15 2.08
CA PHE A 109 -17.57 1.25 2.42
C PHE A 109 -18.81 1.79 1.70
N GLY A 110 -19.83 0.94 1.47
CA GLY A 110 -21.03 1.32 0.72
C GLY A 110 -20.83 1.50 -0.78
N LEU A 111 -19.61 1.30 -1.29
CA LEU A 111 -19.32 1.49 -2.72
C LEU A 111 -20.04 0.48 -3.61
N ARG A 112 -20.21 -0.80 -3.20
CA ARG A 112 -20.97 -1.77 -3.99
C ARG A 112 -22.33 -1.23 -4.39
N GLN A 113 -23.12 -0.79 -3.42
CA GLN A 113 -24.45 -0.24 -3.67
C GLN A 113 -24.40 1.04 -4.49
N ARG A 114 -23.54 1.99 -4.11
CA ARG A 114 -23.39 3.27 -4.80
C ARG A 114 -23.04 3.10 -6.28
N LEU A 115 -22.08 2.24 -6.59
CA LEU A 115 -21.68 1.95 -7.98
C LEU A 115 -22.85 1.44 -8.80
N LEU A 116 -23.58 0.46 -8.28
CA LEU A 116 -24.71 -0.15 -8.98
C LEU A 116 -25.87 0.83 -9.16
N GLU A 117 -26.16 1.67 -8.16
CA GLU A 117 -27.19 2.73 -8.25
C GLU A 117 -26.84 3.78 -9.31
N GLN A 118 -25.55 4.08 -9.48
CA GLN A 118 -25.06 4.99 -10.52
C GLN A 118 -24.88 4.31 -11.89
N GLY A 119 -25.22 3.03 -12.00
CA GLY A 119 -25.16 2.28 -13.24
C GLY A 119 -23.83 1.65 -13.57
N TYR A 120 -22.82 1.70 -12.69
CA TYR A 120 -21.53 1.03 -12.92
C TYR A 120 -21.66 -0.47 -12.69
N ALA A 121 -21.03 -1.26 -13.56
CA ALA A 121 -20.67 -2.63 -13.22
C ALA A 121 -19.41 -2.64 -12.37
N TRP A 122 -19.27 -3.65 -11.52
CA TRP A 122 -18.00 -3.88 -10.81
C TRP A 122 -17.55 -5.33 -10.95
N ALA A 123 -16.25 -5.55 -10.78
CA ALA A 123 -15.67 -6.88 -10.77
C ALA A 123 -14.51 -6.96 -9.78
N SER A 124 -14.32 -8.13 -9.17
CA SER A 124 -13.26 -8.42 -8.21
C SER A 124 -12.66 -9.79 -8.44
N SER A 125 -11.33 -9.88 -8.38
CA SER A 125 -10.55 -11.11 -8.42
C SER A 125 -10.06 -11.47 -7.02
N SER A 126 -10.00 -12.78 -6.68
CA SER A 126 -9.32 -13.25 -5.48
C SER A 126 -7.79 -13.21 -5.61
N TYR A 127 -7.27 -12.85 -6.79
CA TYR A 127 -5.93 -13.16 -7.27
C TYR A 127 -5.67 -14.67 -7.33
N ASP A 128 -4.54 -15.11 -7.92
CA ASP A 128 -4.22 -16.54 -8.06
C ASP A 128 -3.50 -17.11 -6.83
N ARG A 129 -3.13 -16.25 -5.87
CA ARG A 129 -2.51 -16.60 -4.58
C ARG A 129 -2.75 -15.52 -3.54
N ASN A 130 -2.70 -15.93 -2.27
CA ASN A 130 -2.62 -15.02 -1.13
C ASN A 130 -1.17 -14.60 -0.86
N GLY A 131 -0.95 -13.83 0.19
CA GLY A 131 0.32 -13.24 0.56
C GLY A 131 0.45 -11.80 0.05
N PHE A 132 1.62 -11.22 0.25
CA PHE A 132 1.92 -9.85 -0.22
C PHE A 132 2.53 -9.92 -1.63
N ASP A 133 1.74 -10.45 -2.58
CA ASP A 133 2.13 -10.65 -3.99
C ASP A 133 1.39 -9.65 -4.89
N ILE A 134 2.04 -8.52 -5.14
CA ILE A 134 1.48 -7.42 -5.95
C ILE A 134 1.39 -7.83 -7.42
N ARG A 135 2.32 -8.66 -7.90
CA ARG A 135 2.28 -9.17 -9.27
C ARG A 135 1.00 -9.96 -9.53
N SER A 136 0.65 -10.86 -8.61
CA SER A 136 -0.60 -11.63 -8.68
C SER A 136 -1.82 -10.70 -8.74
N GLY A 137 -1.84 -9.67 -7.88
CA GLY A 137 -2.90 -8.67 -7.87
C GLY A 137 -3.01 -7.88 -9.18
N VAL A 138 -1.89 -7.39 -9.72
CA VAL A 138 -1.85 -6.61 -10.96
C VAL A 138 -2.31 -7.45 -12.16
N LEU A 139 -1.80 -8.68 -12.28
CA LEU A 139 -2.17 -9.59 -13.37
C LEU A 139 -3.62 -10.05 -13.24
N GLY A 140 -4.05 -10.48 -12.05
CA GLY A 140 -5.42 -10.95 -11.80
C GLY A 140 -6.48 -9.88 -12.05
N THR A 141 -6.20 -8.63 -11.68
CA THR A 141 -7.09 -7.49 -11.93
C THR A 141 -7.21 -7.21 -13.42
N LYS A 142 -6.08 -7.21 -14.17
CA LYS A 142 -6.08 -6.99 -15.62
C LYS A 142 -6.76 -8.14 -16.38
N ASP A 143 -6.46 -9.38 -16.01
CA ASP A 143 -7.07 -10.56 -16.62
C ASP A 143 -8.59 -10.60 -16.43
N LEU A 144 -9.08 -10.16 -15.25
CA LEU A 144 -10.51 -10.05 -14.98
C LEU A 144 -11.17 -8.94 -15.81
N ALA A 145 -10.50 -7.81 -16.03
CA ALA A 145 -11.01 -6.76 -16.93
C ALA A 145 -11.18 -7.29 -18.36
N ASP A 146 -10.20 -8.03 -18.85
CA ASP A 146 -10.28 -8.65 -20.17
C ASP A 146 -11.36 -9.73 -20.24
N HIS A 147 -11.54 -10.49 -19.16
CA HIS A 147 -12.62 -11.49 -19.04
C HIS A 147 -14.00 -10.82 -19.08
N PHE A 148 -14.17 -9.72 -18.34
CA PHE A 148 -15.39 -8.92 -18.39
C PHE A 148 -15.69 -8.45 -19.80
N GLY A 149 -14.71 -7.91 -20.51
CA GLY A 149 -14.87 -7.44 -21.89
C GLY A 149 -15.34 -8.53 -22.87
N ARG A 150 -14.94 -9.78 -22.64
CA ARG A 150 -15.33 -10.94 -23.46
C ARG A 150 -16.71 -11.54 -23.08
N THR A 151 -17.08 -11.50 -21.80
CA THR A 151 -18.26 -12.23 -21.28
C THR A 151 -19.47 -11.33 -21.04
N VAL A 152 -19.25 -10.04 -20.86
CA VAL A 152 -20.31 -9.03 -20.73
C VAL A 152 -20.33 -8.12 -21.95
N ARG A 153 -19.38 -7.21 -22.00
CA ARG A 153 -19.13 -6.29 -23.13
C ARG A 153 -17.90 -5.43 -22.78
N ARG A 154 -17.14 -4.97 -23.78
CA ARG A 154 -16.06 -4.02 -23.58
C ARG A 154 -16.58 -2.72 -22.93
N PRO A 155 -16.04 -2.31 -21.77
CA PRO A 155 -16.47 -1.07 -21.11
C PRO A 155 -16.00 0.17 -21.89
N HIS A 156 -16.70 1.30 -21.69
CA HIS A 156 -16.29 2.60 -22.21
C HIS A 156 -15.15 3.17 -21.38
N HIS A 157 -15.31 3.14 -20.04
CA HIS A 157 -14.26 3.49 -19.07
C HIS A 157 -14.02 2.34 -18.11
N THR A 158 -12.78 2.20 -17.68
CA THR A 158 -12.35 1.21 -16.70
C THR A 158 -11.66 1.90 -15.54
N TYR A 159 -12.26 1.84 -14.36
CA TYR A 159 -11.75 2.42 -13.14
C TYR A 159 -11.14 1.33 -12.25
N LEU A 160 -10.16 1.74 -11.44
CA LEU A 160 -9.65 0.94 -10.32
C LEU A 160 -10.13 1.54 -9.01
N ALA A 161 -10.62 0.72 -8.09
CA ALA A 161 -10.85 1.08 -6.69
C ALA A 161 -10.32 -0.04 -5.80
N GLY A 162 -9.84 0.27 -4.60
CA GLY A 162 -9.30 -0.78 -3.75
C GLY A 162 -8.70 -0.24 -2.46
N VAL A 163 -8.26 -1.17 -1.60
CA VAL A 163 -7.85 -0.87 -0.23
C VAL A 163 -6.50 -1.50 0.10
N SER A 164 -5.72 -0.86 0.99
CA SER A 164 -4.52 -1.46 1.58
C SER A 164 -3.52 -1.94 0.50
N MET A 165 -3.15 -3.21 0.51
CA MET A 165 -2.37 -3.84 -0.56
C MET A 165 -3.01 -3.62 -1.94
N GLY A 166 -4.34 -3.54 -2.04
CA GLY A 166 -5.04 -3.18 -3.29
C GLY A 166 -4.66 -1.80 -3.82
N GLY A 167 -4.32 -0.84 -2.95
CA GLY A 167 -3.74 0.44 -3.36
C GLY A 167 -2.37 0.28 -4.02
N TYR A 168 -1.55 -0.65 -3.55
CA TYR A 168 -0.29 -1.03 -4.21
C TYR A 168 -0.55 -1.62 -5.61
N VAL A 169 -1.49 -2.57 -5.68
CA VAL A 169 -1.93 -3.14 -6.96
C VAL A 169 -2.37 -2.04 -7.93
N ILE A 170 -3.15 -1.06 -7.45
CA ILE A 170 -3.61 0.09 -8.24
C ILE A 170 -2.44 0.92 -8.74
N GLY A 171 -1.56 1.38 -7.84
CA GLY A 171 -0.42 2.21 -8.20
C GLY A 171 0.46 1.55 -9.26
N ARG A 172 0.76 0.26 -9.08
CA ARG A 172 1.56 -0.50 -10.04
C ARG A 172 0.81 -0.81 -11.34
N SER A 173 -0.50 -1.06 -11.30
CA SER A 173 -1.32 -1.31 -12.50
C SER A 173 -1.35 -0.12 -13.44
N LEU A 174 -1.43 1.11 -12.91
CA LEU A 174 -1.41 2.35 -13.72
C LEU A 174 -0.10 2.50 -14.49
N GLU A 175 1.02 2.01 -13.94
CA GLU A 175 2.33 2.04 -14.58
C GLU A 175 2.58 0.83 -15.51
N GLN A 176 2.03 -0.34 -15.13
CA GLN A 176 2.18 -1.57 -15.91
C GLN A 176 1.37 -1.55 -17.19
N TYR A 177 0.19 -0.90 -17.17
CA TYR A 177 -0.73 -0.83 -18.29
C TYR A 177 -1.12 0.62 -18.60
N PRO A 178 -0.15 1.43 -19.11
CA PRO A 178 -0.39 2.85 -19.35
C PRO A 178 -1.53 3.07 -20.35
N GLY A 179 -2.48 3.93 -19.98
CA GLY A 179 -3.64 4.27 -20.79
C GLY A 179 -4.75 3.21 -20.84
N TYR A 180 -4.65 2.14 -20.02
CA TYR A 180 -5.71 1.13 -19.96
C TYR A 180 -6.83 1.51 -18.96
N TYR A 181 -6.47 2.18 -17.88
CA TYR A 181 -7.39 2.62 -16.84
C TYR A 181 -7.63 4.12 -16.94
N ASP A 182 -8.87 4.55 -16.72
CA ASP A 182 -9.31 5.95 -16.87
C ASP A 182 -9.26 6.73 -15.56
N GLY A 183 -9.29 6.05 -14.42
CA GLY A 183 -9.21 6.68 -13.10
C GLY A 183 -9.00 5.67 -11.98
N ALA A 184 -8.51 6.11 -10.82
CA ALA A 184 -8.19 5.24 -9.70
C ALA A 184 -8.51 5.86 -8.33
N LEU A 185 -9.10 5.04 -7.43
CA LEU A 185 -9.43 5.35 -6.05
C LEU A 185 -8.74 4.37 -5.10
N PRO A 186 -7.45 4.53 -4.82
CA PRO A 186 -6.79 3.79 -3.73
C PRO A 186 -7.21 4.37 -2.38
N MET A 187 -7.64 3.52 -1.46
CA MET A 187 -8.00 3.90 -0.09
C MET A 187 -7.08 3.18 0.89
N CYS A 188 -6.53 3.90 1.89
CA CYS A 188 -5.53 3.37 2.82
C CYS A 188 -4.40 2.60 2.11
N GLY A 189 -4.02 3.05 0.90
CA GLY A 189 -3.22 2.30 -0.05
C GLY A 189 -1.72 2.31 0.26
N VAL A 190 -1.04 1.18 -0.02
CA VAL A 190 0.43 1.08 0.04
C VAL A 190 1.01 1.73 -1.21
N LEU A 191 0.89 3.05 -1.33
CA LEU A 191 1.37 3.80 -2.50
C LEU A 191 2.87 4.14 -2.44
N GLY A 192 3.50 4.04 -1.27
CA GLY A 192 4.94 4.18 -1.07
C GLY A 192 5.71 2.87 -1.20
N ASP A 193 5.13 1.86 -1.80
CA ASP A 193 5.71 0.56 -2.18
C ASP A 193 6.48 -0.16 -1.05
N GLN A 194 7.73 -0.57 -1.32
CA GLN A 194 8.61 -1.30 -0.40
C GLN A 194 8.98 -0.50 0.86
N THR A 195 8.75 0.81 0.90
CA THR A 195 9.03 1.64 2.08
C THR A 195 8.12 1.28 3.27
N LEU A 196 6.99 0.60 3.02
CA LEU A 196 6.18 -0.01 4.07
C LEU A 196 6.98 -1.05 4.86
N LEU A 197 7.72 -1.91 4.17
CA LEU A 197 8.54 -2.96 4.79
C LEU A 197 9.71 -2.35 5.58
N ASP A 198 10.28 -1.24 5.05
CA ASP A 198 11.30 -0.47 5.76
C ASP A 198 10.75 0.13 7.06
N PHE A 199 9.53 0.65 7.05
CA PHE A 199 8.87 1.20 8.24
C PHE A 199 8.68 0.14 9.35
N TYR A 200 8.29 -1.07 9.00
CA TYR A 200 8.15 -2.16 9.97
C TYR A 200 9.51 -2.60 10.56
N LEU A 201 10.53 -2.68 9.71
CA LEU A 201 11.90 -2.95 10.14
C LEU A 201 12.41 -1.86 11.08
N ASP A 202 12.23 -0.59 10.70
CA ASP A 202 12.63 0.57 11.48
C ASP A 202 12.03 0.54 12.88
N TYR A 203 10.71 0.30 13.01
CA TYR A 203 10.04 0.23 14.29
C TYR A 203 10.67 -0.82 15.22
N ASN A 204 10.84 -2.05 14.72
CA ASN A 204 11.36 -3.15 15.52
C ASN A 204 12.81 -2.94 15.93
N LEU A 205 13.69 -2.51 15.01
CA LEU A 205 15.11 -2.30 15.32
C LEU A 205 15.35 -1.11 16.26
N VAL A 206 14.58 -0.03 16.09
CA VAL A 206 14.65 1.13 16.99
C VAL A 206 14.15 0.77 18.37
N ALA A 207 13.05 0.02 18.48
CA ALA A 207 12.52 -0.45 19.76
C ALA A 207 13.53 -1.37 20.48
N GLN A 208 14.20 -2.28 19.77
CA GLN A 208 15.26 -3.12 20.31
C GLN A 208 16.45 -2.30 20.81
N ALA A 209 16.92 -1.33 20.03
CA ALA A 209 18.03 -0.46 20.39
C ALA A 209 17.72 0.39 21.64
N LEU A 210 16.54 0.99 21.70
CA LEU A 210 16.10 1.82 22.83
C LEU A 210 15.80 0.99 24.08
N GLY A 211 15.23 -0.21 23.91
CA GLY A 211 14.95 -1.14 25.01
C GLY A 211 16.19 -1.86 25.53
N GLY A 212 17.31 -1.81 24.80
CA GLY A 212 18.51 -2.58 25.17
C GLY A 212 18.32 -4.09 25.03
N VAL A 213 17.45 -4.55 24.13
CA VAL A 213 17.11 -5.95 23.90
C VAL A 213 17.36 -6.28 22.42
N PRO A 214 18.61 -6.56 22.03
CA PRO A 214 18.92 -6.95 20.65
C PRO A 214 18.26 -8.30 20.33
N ALA A 215 17.52 -8.36 19.23
CA ALA A 215 16.76 -9.54 18.81
C ALA A 215 16.58 -9.59 17.28
N TYR A 216 17.62 -9.24 16.55
CA TYR A 216 17.62 -9.37 15.10
C TYR A 216 18.83 -10.24 14.66
N PRO A 217 18.68 -11.23 13.75
CA PRO A 217 17.41 -11.70 13.15
C PRO A 217 16.37 -12.10 14.19
N THR A 218 15.10 -11.85 13.90
CA THR A 218 14.01 -12.06 14.87
C THR A 218 13.88 -13.53 15.20
N PRO A 219 14.06 -13.96 16.48
CA PRO A 219 13.90 -15.35 16.88
C PRO A 219 12.42 -15.75 16.92
N ASP A 220 12.14 -17.05 16.94
CA ASP A 220 10.76 -17.58 16.97
C ASP A 220 9.98 -17.14 18.23
N ASP A 221 10.67 -16.94 19.34
CA ASP A 221 10.10 -16.48 20.62
C ASP A 221 10.08 -14.95 20.77
N TYR A 222 10.31 -14.20 19.70
CA TYR A 222 10.40 -12.74 19.74
C TYR A 222 9.22 -12.09 20.47
N LEU A 223 8.00 -12.47 20.11
CA LEU A 223 6.78 -11.88 20.66
C LEU A 223 6.54 -12.26 22.12
N THR A 224 7.02 -13.42 22.55
CA THR A 224 6.81 -13.94 23.93
C THR A 224 7.96 -13.67 24.86
N ASN A 225 9.16 -13.35 24.36
CA ASN A 225 10.37 -13.13 25.15
C ASN A 225 10.91 -11.70 24.97
N ALA A 226 11.33 -11.31 23.76
CA ALA A 226 11.99 -10.03 23.55
C ALA A 226 11.01 -8.85 23.68
N VAL A 227 9.83 -8.94 23.07
CA VAL A 227 8.83 -7.85 23.07
C VAL A 227 8.38 -7.47 24.48
N PRO A 228 8.00 -8.38 25.39
CA PRO A 228 7.63 -7.99 26.75
C PRO A 228 8.76 -7.25 27.49
N ARG A 229 10.01 -7.64 27.28
CA ARG A 229 11.17 -6.96 27.89
C ARG A 229 11.36 -5.55 27.31
N ILE A 230 11.19 -5.39 26.00
CA ILE A 230 11.21 -4.08 25.32
C ILE A 230 10.06 -3.20 25.85
N GLN A 231 8.85 -3.74 25.94
CA GLN A 231 7.68 -3.01 26.44
C GLN A 231 7.87 -2.50 27.87
N VAL A 232 8.44 -3.32 28.75
CA VAL A 232 8.77 -2.92 30.13
C VAL A 232 9.84 -1.83 30.13
N ALA A 233 10.95 -2.02 29.41
CA ALA A 233 12.05 -1.05 29.35
C ALA A 233 11.63 0.33 28.82
N LEU A 234 10.65 0.36 27.93
CA LEU A 234 10.15 1.59 27.29
C LEU A 234 8.86 2.15 27.93
N GLY A 235 8.27 1.44 28.91
CA GLY A 235 7.01 1.82 29.56
C GLY A 235 5.80 1.73 28.64
N LEU A 236 5.80 0.79 27.67
CA LEU A 236 4.73 0.65 26.68
C LEU A 236 3.56 -0.22 27.15
N ALA A 237 3.78 -1.13 28.10
CA ALA A 237 2.78 -2.12 28.51
C ALA A 237 1.48 -1.48 29.06
N GLY A 238 1.58 -0.33 29.74
CA GLY A 238 0.42 0.41 30.27
C GLY A 238 -0.10 1.53 29.36
N LEU A 239 0.53 1.75 28.24
CA LEU A 239 0.18 2.87 27.35
C LEU A 239 -1.12 2.57 26.59
N THR A 240 -2.12 3.44 26.74
CA THR A 240 -3.39 3.38 26.03
C THR A 240 -3.67 4.70 25.29
N PRO A 241 -4.54 4.71 24.26
CA PRO A 241 -4.80 5.92 23.46
C PRO A 241 -5.38 7.10 24.23
N THR A 242 -6.06 6.86 25.36
CA THR A 242 -6.77 7.86 26.16
C THR A 242 -6.33 7.88 27.64
N GLY A 243 -5.42 6.99 28.03
CA GLY A 243 -4.90 6.91 29.38
C GLY A 243 -3.70 7.84 29.63
N PRO A 244 -3.14 7.79 30.85
CA PRO A 244 -1.92 8.53 31.15
C PRO A 244 -0.74 8.01 30.34
N ASP A 245 0.21 8.90 30.04
CA ASP A 245 1.45 8.53 29.37
C ASP A 245 2.36 7.76 30.34
N THR A 246 2.50 6.46 30.11
CA THR A 246 3.35 5.55 30.91
C THR A 246 4.75 5.41 30.36
N THR A 247 5.07 6.05 29.21
CA THR A 247 6.34 5.85 28.50
C THR A 247 7.52 6.43 29.27
N THR A 248 8.63 5.69 29.31
CA THR A 248 9.93 6.23 29.73
C THR A 248 10.44 7.25 28.70
N ASP A 249 11.52 7.99 29.02
CA ASP A 249 12.11 8.93 28.03
C ASP A 249 12.57 8.22 26.76
N ARG A 250 13.05 6.97 26.85
CA ARG A 250 13.35 6.14 25.68
C ARG A 250 12.08 5.71 24.95
N GLY A 251 10.99 5.44 25.66
CA GLY A 251 9.68 5.16 25.08
C GLY A 251 9.10 6.35 24.35
N LYS A 252 9.22 7.57 24.90
CA LYS A 252 8.87 8.81 24.21
C LYS A 252 9.71 9.01 22.95
N GLN A 253 11.00 8.67 23.00
CA GLN A 253 11.87 8.71 21.83
C GLN A 253 11.42 7.72 20.74
N LEU A 254 11.06 6.48 21.11
CA LEU A 254 10.47 5.50 20.15
C LEU A 254 9.21 6.06 19.51
N ARG A 255 8.28 6.60 20.31
CA ARG A 255 7.05 7.23 19.78
C ARG A 255 7.37 8.34 18.79
N ALA A 256 8.25 9.28 19.16
CA ALA A 256 8.62 10.40 18.30
C ALA A 256 9.26 9.95 16.99
N ILE A 257 10.14 8.94 17.02
CA ILE A 257 10.74 8.34 15.82
C ILE A 257 9.67 7.67 14.96
N THR A 258 8.74 6.92 15.57
CA THR A 258 7.64 6.26 14.85
C THR A 258 6.73 7.29 14.19
N VAL A 259 6.37 8.36 14.89
CA VAL A 259 5.60 9.49 14.35
C VAL A 259 6.32 10.09 13.14
N ASN A 260 7.63 10.38 13.25
CA ASN A 260 8.41 10.93 12.16
C ASN A 260 8.46 10.00 10.94
N ARG A 261 8.67 8.70 11.18
CA ARG A 261 8.74 7.69 10.11
C ARG A 261 7.37 7.41 9.45
N SER A 262 6.28 7.64 10.17
CA SER A 262 4.92 7.40 9.68
C SER A 262 4.24 8.61 9.02
N GLY A 263 4.96 9.72 8.83
CA GLY A 263 4.42 10.91 8.14
C GLY A 263 4.56 12.23 8.90
N GLY A 264 5.29 12.21 10.02
CA GLY A 264 5.57 13.39 10.85
C GLY A 264 4.49 13.72 11.89
N PRO A 265 4.71 14.78 12.68
CA PRO A 265 3.72 15.29 13.63
C PRO A 265 2.41 15.66 12.92
N ARG A 266 1.29 15.17 13.44
CA ARG A 266 -0.04 15.38 12.88
C ARG A 266 -1.13 15.12 13.93
N PRO A 267 -2.37 15.60 13.75
CA PRO A 267 -3.46 15.27 14.66
C PRO A 267 -3.59 13.76 14.88
N GLY A 268 -3.75 13.34 16.13
CA GLY A 268 -3.95 11.96 16.53
C GLY A 268 -2.71 11.07 16.50
N ALA A 269 -1.50 11.57 16.15
CA ALA A 269 -0.30 10.74 15.99
C ALA A 269 0.12 9.99 17.26
N ASP A 270 0.04 10.61 18.44
CA ASP A 270 0.39 9.96 19.71
C ASP A 270 -0.63 8.89 20.11
N ALA A 271 -1.92 9.16 19.91
CA ALA A 271 -2.97 8.17 20.11
C ALA A 271 -2.83 6.98 19.14
N ALA A 272 -2.47 7.27 17.89
CA ALA A 272 -2.18 6.24 16.89
C ALA A 272 -1.02 5.33 17.31
N PHE A 273 0.08 5.91 17.82
CA PHE A 273 1.18 5.10 18.37
C PHE A 273 0.69 4.17 19.47
N ALA A 274 -0.12 4.66 20.42
CA ALA A 274 -0.64 3.85 21.51
C ALA A 274 -1.58 2.72 21.02
N VAL A 275 -2.37 2.97 19.94
CA VAL A 275 -3.23 1.96 19.30
C VAL A 275 -2.39 0.86 18.64
N TRP A 276 -1.35 1.24 17.89
CA TRP A 276 -0.68 0.34 16.95
C TRP A 276 0.62 -0.28 17.49
N LYS A 277 1.16 0.17 18.61
CA LYS A 277 2.47 -0.24 19.13
C LYS A 277 2.66 -1.75 19.22
N ASP A 278 1.63 -2.48 19.66
CA ASP A 278 1.71 -3.94 19.85
C ASP A 278 1.59 -4.68 18.51
N PHE A 279 0.72 -4.19 17.64
CA PHE A 279 0.60 -4.70 16.27
C PHE A 279 1.92 -4.55 15.49
N LEU A 280 2.60 -3.40 15.60
CA LEU A 280 3.87 -3.16 14.92
C LEU A 280 4.98 -4.13 15.38
N PHE A 281 4.95 -4.60 16.61
CA PHE A 281 5.82 -5.70 17.05
C PHE A 281 5.44 -7.03 16.38
N SER A 282 4.15 -7.28 16.20
CA SER A 282 3.67 -8.53 15.59
C SER A 282 4.02 -8.65 14.08
N ILE A 283 4.22 -7.53 13.41
CA ILE A 283 4.78 -7.50 12.05
C ILE A 283 6.31 -7.61 12.12
N SER A 284 6.79 -8.76 12.51
CA SER A 284 8.22 -9.04 12.51
C SER A 284 8.73 -9.31 11.10
N VAL A 285 9.80 -8.62 10.71
CA VAL A 285 10.35 -8.69 9.36
C VAL A 285 11.11 -9.98 9.03
N THR A 286 11.29 -10.88 10.00
CA THR A 286 12.09 -12.10 9.80
C THR A 286 11.33 -13.39 10.06
N SER A 287 10.23 -13.38 10.80
CA SER A 287 9.44 -14.57 11.06
C SER A 287 8.26 -14.70 10.08
N GLY A 288 8.24 -15.80 9.37
CA GLY A 288 7.10 -16.24 8.60
C GLY A 288 6.81 -15.50 7.28
N GLY A 289 7.44 -14.38 7.00
CA GLY A 289 7.24 -13.61 5.77
C GLY A 289 5.78 -13.22 5.51
N VAL A 290 5.53 -12.14 4.78
CA VAL A 290 4.18 -11.77 4.32
C VAL A 290 3.84 -12.38 2.96
N THR A 291 4.82 -12.97 2.26
CA THR A 291 4.64 -13.68 1.01
C THR A 291 5.21 -15.09 1.10
N PRO A 292 4.52 -16.13 0.57
CA PRO A 292 5.08 -17.46 0.47
C PRO A 292 6.42 -17.44 -0.29
N GLY A 293 7.48 -17.97 0.33
CA GLY A 293 8.80 -18.02 -0.27
C GLY A 293 9.55 -16.67 -0.31
N GLN A 294 8.94 -15.59 0.19
CA GLN A 294 9.57 -14.29 0.27
C GLN A 294 9.32 -13.63 1.62
N ARG A 295 10.35 -13.52 2.42
CA ARG A 295 10.30 -12.86 3.71
C ARG A 295 10.42 -11.35 3.54
N PRO A 296 9.68 -10.51 4.30
CA PRO A 296 9.82 -9.06 4.25
C PRO A 296 11.25 -8.58 4.50
N GLY A 297 11.99 -9.24 5.38
CA GLY A 297 13.40 -8.96 5.66
C GLY A 297 14.34 -9.11 4.45
N GLN A 298 13.90 -9.80 3.39
CA GLN A 298 14.68 -9.91 2.17
C GLN A 298 14.71 -8.61 1.36
N LEU A 299 13.69 -7.75 1.52
CA LEU A 299 13.56 -6.49 0.80
C LEU A 299 13.79 -5.27 1.69
N SER A 300 13.40 -5.34 2.96
CA SER A 300 13.50 -4.21 3.88
C SER A 300 14.95 -3.83 4.21
N THR A 301 15.16 -2.55 4.45
CA THR A 301 16.48 -1.98 4.79
C THR A 301 16.34 -0.72 5.62
N ASN A 302 17.32 -0.51 6.50
CA ASN A 302 17.49 0.76 7.20
C ASN A 302 18.91 1.35 7.04
N LEU A 303 19.67 0.87 6.05
CA LEU A 303 21.07 1.29 5.85
C LEU A 303 21.26 2.80 5.81
N PHE A 304 20.35 3.49 5.13
CA PHE A 304 20.41 4.93 4.94
C PHE A 304 19.38 5.72 5.75
N THR A 305 18.60 5.04 6.58
CA THR A 305 17.57 5.69 7.41
C THR A 305 18.22 6.50 8.52
N ARG A 306 17.85 7.77 8.63
CA ARG A 306 18.19 8.63 9.77
C ARG A 306 17.00 8.74 10.69
N TYR A 307 17.23 8.44 11.97
CA TYR A 307 16.18 8.50 13.00
C TYR A 307 16.28 9.81 13.77
N THR A 308 15.14 10.45 13.95
CA THR A 308 14.99 11.69 14.73
C THR A 308 13.75 11.58 15.62
N PRO A 309 13.81 12.04 16.90
CA PRO A 309 14.97 12.64 17.56
C PRO A 309 16.07 11.62 17.88
N ASN A 310 17.31 12.09 17.96
CA ASN A 310 18.47 11.25 18.31
C ASN A 310 18.93 11.47 19.77
N SER A 311 17.98 11.76 20.65
CA SER A 311 18.16 12.01 22.08
C SER A 311 16.92 11.51 22.82
N PRO A 312 17.00 10.97 24.05
CA PRO A 312 18.17 10.87 24.91
C PRO A 312 19.21 9.82 24.47
N VAL A 313 18.87 8.88 23.60
CA VAL A 313 19.80 7.88 23.06
C VAL A 313 20.21 8.23 21.63
N ASN A 314 21.50 8.13 21.33
CA ASN A 314 21.98 8.24 19.94
C ASN A 314 21.63 6.98 19.15
N VAL A 315 20.35 6.85 18.74
CA VAL A 315 19.82 5.69 18.01
C VAL A 315 20.60 5.45 16.73
N ASN A 316 21.02 6.52 16.03
CA ASN A 316 21.74 6.36 14.76
C ASN A 316 23.10 5.68 14.92
N ALA A 317 23.69 5.73 16.12
CA ALA A 317 24.95 5.05 16.43
C ALA A 317 24.73 3.62 16.98
N THR A 318 23.56 3.33 17.55
CA THR A 318 23.33 2.07 18.28
C THR A 318 22.38 1.09 17.57
N VAL A 319 21.52 1.57 16.70
CA VAL A 319 20.59 0.73 15.96
C VAL A 319 21.32 -0.20 15.00
N GLN A 320 20.91 -1.46 14.95
CA GLN A 320 21.43 -2.40 13.96
C GLN A 320 21.08 -1.94 12.56
N ARG A 321 22.08 -1.94 11.64
CA ARG A 321 21.89 -1.62 10.24
C ARG A 321 21.72 -2.90 9.44
N VAL A 322 20.67 -2.94 8.63
CA VAL A 322 20.25 -4.12 7.87
C VAL A 322 20.21 -3.77 6.39
N ALA A 323 20.96 -4.52 5.59
CA ALA A 323 20.87 -4.47 4.14
C ALA A 323 19.73 -5.35 3.64
N PRO A 324 19.10 -5.04 2.50
CA PRO A 324 18.16 -5.95 1.89
C PRO A 324 18.89 -7.23 1.45
N GLU A 325 18.32 -8.39 1.76
CA GLU A 325 18.89 -9.68 1.33
C GLU A 325 18.76 -9.85 -0.19
N ASN A 326 17.66 -9.38 -0.78
CA ASN A 326 17.42 -9.42 -2.22
C ASN A 326 17.49 -8.02 -2.84
N VAL A 327 18.70 -7.51 -2.97
CA VAL A 327 18.99 -6.19 -3.57
C VAL A 327 18.47 -6.10 -5.00
N VAL A 328 18.64 -7.17 -5.78
CA VAL A 328 18.24 -7.20 -7.19
C VAL A 328 16.74 -7.00 -7.32
N GLN A 329 15.93 -7.74 -6.56
CA GLN A 329 14.49 -7.60 -6.59
C GLN A 329 14.03 -6.22 -6.11
N ARG A 330 14.70 -5.66 -5.08
CA ARG A 330 14.40 -4.32 -4.58
C ARG A 330 14.61 -3.24 -5.63
N LEU A 331 15.60 -3.38 -6.49
CA LEU A 331 15.98 -2.36 -7.48
C LEU A 331 15.38 -2.58 -8.86
N LEU A 332 14.81 -3.77 -9.15
CA LEU A 332 14.25 -4.05 -10.46
C LEU A 332 12.99 -3.22 -10.73
N PRO A 333 12.92 -2.50 -11.86
CA PRO A 333 11.74 -1.73 -12.24
C PRO A 333 10.62 -2.60 -12.83
N THR A 334 10.83 -3.92 -12.94
CA THR A 334 9.89 -4.87 -13.53
C THR A 334 8.79 -5.27 -12.55
N LEU A 335 7.76 -5.91 -13.04
CA LEU A 335 6.67 -6.44 -12.22
C LEU A 335 7.13 -7.69 -11.48
N THR A 336 7.69 -7.50 -10.30
CA THR A 336 8.06 -8.54 -9.33
C THR A 336 6.91 -8.79 -8.35
N GLU A 337 7.10 -9.68 -7.39
CA GLU A 337 6.11 -9.90 -6.32
C GLU A 337 5.88 -8.65 -5.46
N VAL A 338 6.94 -7.90 -5.19
CA VAL A 338 6.88 -6.61 -4.46
C VAL A 338 7.59 -5.53 -5.31
N PRO A 339 6.97 -5.07 -6.40
CA PRO A 339 7.59 -4.17 -7.37
C PRO A 339 7.67 -2.74 -6.82
N GLN A 340 8.55 -1.91 -7.36
CA GLN A 340 8.52 -0.48 -7.11
C GLN A 340 7.31 0.18 -7.79
N ILE A 341 6.80 1.26 -7.18
CA ILE A 341 5.93 2.26 -7.81
C ILE A 341 6.79 3.47 -8.13
N ALA A 342 6.96 3.76 -9.40
CA ALA A 342 7.85 4.84 -9.85
C ALA A 342 7.22 6.24 -9.74
N GLY A 343 5.94 6.37 -9.39
CA GLY A 343 5.23 7.65 -9.38
C GLY A 343 4.88 8.17 -10.78
N ARG A 344 4.53 7.28 -11.71
CA ARG A 344 4.19 7.62 -13.09
C ARG A 344 2.75 7.26 -13.45
N PRO A 345 1.74 7.72 -12.71
CA PRO A 345 0.35 7.45 -13.07
C PRO A 345 0.04 8.00 -14.45
N THR A 346 -0.82 7.27 -15.18
CA THR A 346 -1.26 7.67 -16.54
C THR A 346 -2.72 8.10 -16.58
N ALA A 347 -3.41 8.04 -15.43
CA ALA A 347 -4.80 8.46 -15.25
C ALA A 347 -4.96 9.22 -13.93
N PRO A 348 -6.07 9.96 -13.73
CA PRO A 348 -6.42 10.57 -12.46
C PRO A 348 -6.42 9.58 -11.30
N VAL A 349 -5.77 9.93 -10.20
CA VAL A 349 -5.72 9.16 -8.94
C VAL A 349 -6.23 10.06 -7.82
N LEU A 350 -7.29 9.64 -7.15
CA LEU A 350 -7.77 10.26 -5.93
C LEU A 350 -7.62 9.26 -4.79
N SER A 351 -6.78 9.56 -3.80
CA SER A 351 -6.57 8.68 -2.65
C SER A 351 -7.22 9.20 -1.37
N LEU A 352 -7.63 8.26 -0.50
CA LEU A 352 -8.05 8.51 0.87
C LEU A 352 -7.10 7.82 1.83
N HIS A 353 -6.68 8.49 2.92
CA HIS A 353 -5.83 7.87 3.92
C HIS A 353 -6.15 8.34 5.33
N GLY A 354 -6.22 7.38 6.28
CA GLY A 354 -6.37 7.65 7.71
C GLY A 354 -5.12 8.26 8.31
N LEU A 355 -5.24 9.37 9.05
CA LEU A 355 -4.09 10.04 9.66
C LEU A 355 -3.38 9.18 10.71
N GLY A 356 -4.12 8.34 11.43
CA GLY A 356 -3.59 7.50 12.50
C GLY A 356 -3.32 6.06 12.09
N ASP A 357 -3.46 5.71 10.82
CA ASP A 357 -3.12 4.39 10.33
C ASP A 357 -1.60 4.16 10.42
N LEU A 358 -1.16 3.16 11.16
CA LEU A 358 0.23 2.72 11.23
C LEU A 358 0.42 1.29 10.70
N PHE A 359 -0.65 0.60 10.30
CA PHE A 359 -0.49 -0.58 9.47
C PHE A 359 -0.03 -0.17 8.06
N VAL A 360 -0.70 0.78 7.45
CA VAL A 360 -0.20 1.47 6.25
C VAL A 360 -0.05 2.95 6.62
N PRO A 361 1.17 3.40 6.95
CA PRO A 361 1.35 4.73 7.53
C PRO A 361 1.11 5.85 6.51
N PHE A 362 0.69 7.02 7.01
CA PHE A 362 0.42 8.22 6.20
C PHE A 362 1.63 8.63 5.33
N SER A 363 2.85 8.24 5.72
CA SER A 363 4.07 8.43 4.91
C SER A 363 3.99 7.78 3.53
N MET A 364 3.09 6.79 3.30
CA MET A 364 2.88 6.20 1.97
C MET A 364 2.30 7.22 0.98
N GLU A 365 1.40 8.09 1.45
CA GLU A 365 0.87 9.20 0.65
C GLU A 365 1.97 10.22 0.31
N GLN A 366 2.83 10.52 1.27
CA GLN A 366 3.95 11.47 1.09
C GLN A 366 5.01 10.94 0.12
N ALA A 367 5.35 9.66 0.22
CA ALA A 367 6.27 8.99 -0.68
C ALA A 367 5.73 9.04 -2.13
N TYR A 368 4.48 8.65 -2.33
CA TYR A 368 3.85 8.68 -3.64
C TYR A 368 3.78 10.10 -4.22
N ALA A 369 3.35 11.09 -3.41
CA ALA A 369 3.32 12.47 -3.86
C ALA A 369 4.69 12.98 -4.31
N THR A 370 5.75 12.59 -3.57
CA THR A 370 7.13 12.96 -3.89
C THR A 370 7.59 12.34 -5.21
N ASP A 371 7.33 11.05 -5.41
CA ASP A 371 7.73 10.35 -6.63
C ASP A 371 6.94 10.82 -7.85
N VAL A 372 5.64 11.06 -7.68
CA VAL A 372 4.79 11.66 -8.72
C VAL A 372 5.27 13.05 -9.13
N ALA A 373 5.68 13.87 -8.16
CA ALA A 373 6.23 15.20 -8.42
C ALA A 373 7.56 15.16 -9.18
N ARG A 374 8.46 14.23 -8.83
CA ARG A 374 9.73 14.01 -9.55
C ARG A 374 9.53 13.68 -11.03
N HIS A 375 8.39 13.06 -11.36
CA HIS A 375 8.04 12.72 -12.74
C HIS A 375 7.08 13.71 -13.41
N GLY A 376 6.81 14.87 -12.78
CA GLY A 376 5.94 15.91 -13.34
C GLY A 376 4.47 15.49 -13.48
N ARG A 377 4.01 14.50 -12.69
CA ARG A 377 2.66 13.94 -12.77
C ARG A 377 1.70 14.45 -11.68
N SER A 378 2.09 15.42 -10.86
CA SER A 378 1.28 15.94 -9.73
C SER A 378 -0.13 16.40 -10.13
N LYS A 379 -0.34 16.79 -11.38
CA LYS A 379 -1.66 17.15 -11.90
C LYS A 379 -2.64 15.98 -11.96
N LEU A 380 -2.15 14.74 -11.96
CA LEU A 380 -2.94 13.52 -11.99
C LEU A 380 -3.21 12.92 -10.60
N VAL A 381 -2.77 13.55 -9.51
CA VAL A 381 -2.93 13.00 -8.17
C VAL A 381 -3.62 14.00 -7.26
N VAL A 382 -4.62 13.53 -6.53
CA VAL A 382 -5.31 14.21 -5.43
C VAL A 382 -5.30 13.28 -4.23
N GLN A 383 -4.90 13.79 -3.07
CA GLN A 383 -4.80 13.03 -1.83
C GLN A 383 -5.66 13.69 -0.76
N ARG A 384 -6.36 12.90 0.05
CA ARG A 384 -7.26 13.37 1.11
C ARG A 384 -6.96 12.66 2.41
N ALA A 385 -6.70 13.43 3.46
CA ALA A 385 -6.48 12.95 4.81
C ALA A 385 -7.81 12.82 5.55
N ILE A 386 -8.01 11.70 6.22
CA ILE A 386 -9.19 11.40 7.03
C ILE A 386 -8.77 11.22 8.49
N ARG A 387 -9.49 11.84 9.42
CA ARG A 387 -9.26 11.68 10.87
C ARG A 387 -9.81 10.34 11.34
N ALA A 388 -9.02 9.31 11.14
CA ALA A 388 -9.28 7.94 11.60
C ALA A 388 -7.95 7.26 11.92
N THR A 389 -7.96 6.32 12.89
CA THR A 389 -6.74 5.66 13.36
C THR A 389 -6.68 4.20 12.96
N GLN A 390 -7.82 3.51 12.81
CA GLN A 390 -7.80 2.14 12.34
C GLN A 390 -7.47 2.06 10.85
N HIS A 391 -6.93 0.92 10.46
CA HIS A 391 -6.63 0.65 9.06
C HIS A 391 -7.89 0.66 8.21
N CYS A 392 -7.90 1.46 7.15
CA CYS A 392 -9.04 1.60 6.23
C CYS A 392 -10.37 2.00 6.92
N GLU A 393 -10.33 2.84 7.92
CA GLU A 393 -11.53 3.28 8.64
C GLU A 393 -12.20 4.46 7.92
N PHE A 394 -13.00 4.14 6.90
CA PHE A 394 -13.78 5.13 6.13
C PHE A 394 -15.29 4.92 6.30
N THR A 395 -16.03 6.03 6.26
CA THR A 395 -17.50 5.97 6.17
C THR A 395 -17.96 5.83 4.71
N PRO A 396 -19.19 5.36 4.47
CA PRO A 396 -19.78 5.38 3.13
C PRO A 396 -19.84 6.79 2.52
N ALA A 397 -19.98 7.84 3.34
CA ALA A 397 -19.98 9.23 2.88
C ALA A 397 -18.60 9.66 2.38
N GLU A 398 -17.52 9.34 3.12
CA GLU A 398 -16.14 9.66 2.74
C GLU A 398 -15.73 8.94 1.44
N ALA A 399 -15.96 7.63 1.37
CA ALA A 399 -15.64 6.83 0.20
C ALA A 399 -16.49 7.24 -1.02
N GLY A 400 -17.79 7.46 -0.79
CA GLY A 400 -18.72 7.87 -1.85
C GLY A 400 -18.42 9.25 -2.43
N ALA A 401 -18.09 10.22 -1.59
CA ALA A 401 -17.70 11.57 -2.06
C ALA A 401 -16.39 11.53 -2.87
N ALA A 402 -15.42 10.71 -2.44
CA ALA A 402 -14.18 10.53 -3.19
C ALA A 402 -14.41 9.86 -4.56
N TRP A 403 -15.29 8.85 -4.60
CA TRP A 403 -15.68 8.21 -5.86
C TRP A 403 -16.34 9.19 -6.83
N ASP A 404 -17.33 9.96 -6.37
CA ASP A 404 -18.04 10.93 -7.21
C ASP A 404 -17.11 11.99 -7.77
N ASP A 405 -16.20 12.51 -6.95
CA ASP A 405 -15.22 13.50 -7.36
C ASP A 405 -14.22 12.93 -8.38
N LEU A 406 -13.77 11.67 -8.21
CA LEU A 406 -12.92 10.99 -9.20
C LEU A 406 -13.64 10.85 -10.55
N VAL A 407 -14.86 10.37 -10.54
CA VAL A 407 -15.66 10.21 -11.78
C VAL A 407 -15.91 11.55 -12.45
N SER A 408 -16.28 12.57 -11.67
CA SER A 408 -16.45 13.91 -12.18
C SER A 408 -15.16 14.42 -12.81
N TRP A 409 -14.02 14.20 -12.17
CA TRP A 409 -12.72 14.60 -12.71
C TRP A 409 -12.39 13.90 -14.03
N VAL A 410 -12.55 12.58 -14.11
CA VAL A 410 -12.31 11.82 -15.34
C VAL A 410 -13.19 12.33 -16.48
N ARG A 411 -14.47 12.58 -16.21
CA ARG A 411 -15.45 12.99 -17.25
C ARG A 411 -15.33 14.45 -17.68
N THR A 412 -14.95 15.33 -16.77
CA THR A 412 -14.95 16.79 -17.04
C THR A 412 -13.55 17.38 -17.18
N GLY A 413 -12.50 16.65 -16.81
CA GLY A 413 -11.14 17.17 -16.68
C GLY A 413 -10.92 18.11 -15.49
N LYS A 414 -11.97 18.42 -14.70
CA LYS A 414 -11.87 19.33 -13.56
C LYS A 414 -11.34 18.61 -12.33
N ARG A 415 -10.09 18.90 -11.99
CA ARG A 415 -9.41 18.30 -10.82
C ARG A 415 -10.10 18.71 -9.52
N PRO A 416 -10.50 17.78 -8.64
CA PRO A 416 -11.11 18.09 -7.36
C PRO A 416 -10.10 18.61 -6.34
N ALA A 417 -10.62 19.10 -5.24
CA ALA A 417 -9.81 19.52 -4.11
C ALA A 417 -9.18 18.35 -3.36
N GLY A 418 -8.00 18.56 -2.80
CA GLY A 418 -7.28 17.62 -1.95
C GLY A 418 -6.50 18.35 -0.86
N ASP A 419 -5.76 17.58 -0.08
CA ASP A 419 -4.86 18.08 0.97
C ASP A 419 -3.41 18.12 0.47
N THR A 420 -2.63 19.02 1.07
CA THR A 420 -1.18 19.04 0.92
C THR A 420 -0.59 18.04 1.91
N VAL A 421 0.01 16.95 1.41
CA VAL A 421 0.52 15.86 2.27
C VAL A 421 2.02 15.95 2.53
N THR A 422 2.78 16.68 1.71
CA THR A 422 4.26 16.73 1.76
C THR A 422 4.82 17.93 2.53
N ASP A 423 3.99 18.89 2.93
CA ASP A 423 4.43 20.03 3.76
C ASP A 423 4.25 19.71 5.24
N PRO A 424 5.33 19.50 6.02
CA PRO A 424 5.22 19.15 7.43
C PRO A 424 4.47 20.21 8.28
N ALA A 425 4.59 21.50 7.91
CA ALA A 425 3.92 22.57 8.63
C ALA A 425 2.39 22.54 8.43
N VAL A 426 1.95 22.15 7.22
CA VAL A 426 0.52 21.97 6.91
C VAL A 426 -0.01 20.72 7.59
N VAL A 427 0.72 19.60 7.51
CA VAL A 427 0.32 18.30 8.09
C VAL A 427 0.22 18.37 9.62
N ALA A 428 1.07 19.18 10.28
CA ALA A 428 1.06 19.39 11.73
C ALA A 428 -0.06 20.33 12.24
N ARG A 429 -0.82 20.96 11.38
CA ARG A 429 -1.87 21.89 11.81
C ARG A 429 -2.97 21.18 12.60
N PRO A 430 -3.50 21.80 13.66
CA PRO A 430 -4.55 21.19 14.49
C PRO A 430 -5.84 20.85 13.73
N ASP A 431 -6.13 21.55 12.63
CA ASP A 431 -7.32 21.35 11.78
C ASP A 431 -7.06 20.38 10.59
N TYR A 432 -5.83 19.85 10.44
CA TYR A 432 -5.51 18.97 9.34
C TYR A 432 -6.35 17.67 9.37
N GLY A 433 -6.84 17.26 8.20
CA GLY A 433 -7.73 16.11 8.04
C GLY A 433 -9.21 16.38 8.32
N CYS A 434 -9.60 17.61 8.76
CA CYS A 434 -11.00 17.95 8.96
C CYS A 434 -11.80 18.12 7.67
N ARG A 435 -11.14 18.50 6.59
CA ARG A 435 -11.80 18.94 5.37
C ARG A 435 -12.63 17.84 4.70
N PHE A 436 -12.12 16.63 4.69
CA PHE A 436 -12.72 15.48 3.99
C PHE A 436 -13.26 14.41 4.92
N SER A 437 -13.08 14.56 6.24
CA SER A 437 -13.70 13.67 7.23
C SER A 437 -15.21 13.90 7.30
N ASP A 438 -15.95 12.82 7.43
CA ASP A 438 -17.40 12.84 7.62
C ASP A 438 -17.74 13.52 8.96
N ARG A 439 -18.29 14.73 8.87
CA ARG A 439 -18.61 15.55 10.04
C ARG A 439 -19.63 14.91 10.97
N ALA A 440 -20.61 14.19 10.42
CA ALA A 440 -21.65 13.52 11.23
C ALA A 440 -21.04 12.36 12.02
N ALA A 441 -20.26 11.49 11.36
CA ALA A 441 -19.56 10.37 12.00
C ALA A 441 -18.54 10.89 13.02
N TYR A 442 -17.87 12.01 12.71
CA TYR A 442 -16.91 12.64 13.59
C TYR A 442 -17.59 13.19 14.84
N ALA A 443 -18.65 13.97 14.70
CA ALA A 443 -19.44 14.52 15.82
C ALA A 443 -20.04 13.44 16.72
N ALA A 444 -20.44 12.31 16.12
CA ALA A 444 -20.93 11.14 16.84
C ALA A 444 -19.82 10.27 17.49
N GLY A 445 -18.54 10.59 17.28
CA GLY A 445 -17.41 9.83 17.81
C GLY A 445 -17.34 8.39 17.29
N VAL A 446 -17.79 8.16 16.05
CA VAL A 446 -17.80 6.82 15.45
C VAL A 446 -16.36 6.29 15.29
N GLY A 447 -16.14 5.06 15.73
CA GLY A 447 -14.86 4.39 15.64
C GLY A 447 -13.75 5.10 16.43
N THR A 448 -12.61 5.32 15.78
CA THR A 448 -11.46 5.99 16.40
C THR A 448 -11.47 7.53 16.26
N ARG A 449 -12.50 8.10 15.65
CA ARG A 449 -12.64 9.56 15.48
C ARG A 449 -12.66 10.30 16.82
N ARG A 450 -13.13 9.65 17.90
CA ARG A 450 -13.08 10.16 19.29
C ARG A 450 -11.65 10.44 19.82
N LEU A 451 -10.62 9.91 19.14
CA LEU A 451 -9.21 10.14 19.49
C LEU A 451 -8.67 11.47 18.96
N TYR A 452 -9.47 12.21 18.20
CA TYR A 452 -9.09 13.49 17.62
C TYR A 452 -9.84 14.63 18.27
N ALA A 453 -9.19 15.79 18.34
CA ALA A 453 -9.85 17.02 18.74
C ALA A 453 -10.95 17.43 17.73
N ALA A 454 -11.93 18.21 18.16
CA ALA A 454 -13.05 18.61 17.32
C ALA A 454 -12.60 19.36 16.04
N CYS A 455 -13.26 19.08 14.93
CA CYS A 455 -13.21 19.87 13.72
C CYS A 455 -14.10 21.10 13.88
#